data_a3353f086579985d531c528ca1be1bb2
#
_entry.id   a3353f086579985d531c528ca1be1bb2
#
_cell.length_a   1.000
_cell.length_b   1.000
_cell.length_c   1.000
_cell.angle_alpha   90.00
_cell.angle_beta   90.00
_cell.angle_gamma   90.00
#
_symmetry.space_group_name_H-M   'P 1'
#
loop_
_entity.id
_entity.type
_entity.pdbx_description
1 polymer ?
#
loop_
_entity_poly.entity_id
_entity_poly.type
_entity_poly.pdbx_seq_one_letter_code
_entity_poly.pdbx_strand_id
1 'polypeptide(L)'
;MTDDIGNRPCEISWFSALCDDDYEFLGQPDPMLQSSWEHCRNIVLTAQKGGFDNILLPSGYQLGMDTTIFAAAIAPYVDRMRLLWAVRVGEDWPPQLARRIATLDRILGGRLAVNIISSDLPGQSLESEPRYARTVEAMKILKTMLSGEHLSHKGEFYDLEIDPPRMKTMSGKCPPLYFGGLSPAAREAAAEAADVYLMWPDTMDKVRDVVADMRARAAKRGRKLKFGYRAHVIVRETEDEARAYAAR
;
A
#
# COMPACT_ATOMS: atom_id res chain seq x y z
N MET A 1 24.84 6.03 21.36
CA MET A 1 23.81 7.04 21.06
C MET A 1 22.46 6.35 21.22
N THR A 2 21.80 6.55 22.34
CA THR A 2 20.40 6.15 22.53
C THR A 2 19.58 7.14 21.69
N ASP A 3 19.19 6.74 20.49
CA ASP A 3 18.20 7.47 19.71
C ASP A 3 16.96 7.65 20.59
N ASP A 4 16.59 8.89 20.84
CA ASP A 4 15.37 9.26 21.55
C ASP A 4 14.16 8.76 20.75
N ILE A 5 13.71 7.54 21.06
CA ILE A 5 12.62 6.85 20.36
C ILE A 5 11.26 7.48 20.74
N GLY A 6 11.22 8.25 21.85
CA GLY A 6 9.96 8.71 22.48
C GLY A 6 9.22 9.85 21.78
N ASN A 7 9.77 10.48 20.73
CA ASN A 7 9.19 11.71 20.17
C ASN A 7 9.18 11.75 18.63
N ARG A 8 9.25 10.61 17.94
CA ARG A 8 9.15 10.56 16.48
C ARG A 8 7.68 10.47 16.06
N PRO A 9 7.22 11.30 15.12
CA PRO A 9 5.86 11.20 14.61
C PRO A 9 5.67 9.82 13.97
N CYS A 10 4.68 9.08 14.44
CA CYS A 10 4.27 7.78 13.92
C CYS A 10 2.86 7.93 13.32
N GLU A 11 2.68 7.52 12.06
CA GLU A 11 1.35 7.41 11.47
C GLU A 11 0.68 6.12 11.96
N ILE A 12 -0.55 6.23 12.43
CA ILE A 12 -1.39 5.10 12.83
C ILE A 12 -2.37 4.82 11.71
N SER A 13 -2.30 3.61 11.17
CA SER A 13 -3.08 3.17 10.02
C SER A 13 -4.06 2.07 10.40
N TRP A 14 -5.22 2.06 9.76
CA TRP A 14 -6.17 0.97 9.83
C TRP A 14 -6.17 0.16 8.53
N PHE A 15 -6.80 -1.01 8.55
CA PHE A 15 -7.01 -1.87 7.39
C PHE A 15 -8.50 -1.96 7.10
N SER A 16 -8.90 -1.73 5.84
CA SER A 16 -10.29 -1.84 5.43
C SER A 16 -10.63 -3.27 4.95
N ALA A 17 -11.75 -3.80 5.41
CA ALA A 17 -12.29 -5.09 4.96
C ALA A 17 -12.99 -4.94 3.59
N LEU A 18 -12.23 -4.73 2.53
CA LEU A 18 -12.74 -4.79 1.14
C LEU A 18 -12.80 -6.23 0.61
N CYS A 19 -12.22 -7.13 1.33
CA CYS A 19 -12.20 -8.55 1.06
C CYS A 19 -13.29 -9.18 1.91
N ASP A 20 -13.91 -10.24 1.51
CA ASP A 20 -14.90 -10.99 2.30
C ASP A 20 -14.29 -11.66 3.55
N ASP A 21 -13.37 -10.99 4.21
CA ASP A 21 -12.60 -11.46 5.36
C ASP A 21 -12.93 -10.66 6.64
N ASP A 22 -14.17 -10.22 6.73
CA ASP A 22 -14.72 -9.67 7.95
C ASP A 22 -15.21 -10.83 8.85
N TYR A 23 -14.24 -11.44 9.52
CA TYR A 23 -14.46 -12.62 10.35
C TYR A 23 -14.59 -12.28 11.82
N GLU A 24 -15.51 -12.94 12.51
CA GLU A 24 -15.51 -12.91 13.97
C GLU A 24 -14.24 -13.56 14.52
N PHE A 25 -13.79 -14.65 13.89
CA PHE A 25 -12.56 -15.36 14.26
C PHE A 25 -11.56 -15.33 13.11
N LEU A 26 -10.35 -14.86 13.38
CA LEU A 26 -9.30 -14.75 12.38
C LEU A 26 -9.01 -16.11 11.71
N GLY A 27 -9.09 -16.14 10.38
CA GLY A 27 -8.85 -17.33 9.58
C GLY A 27 -10.04 -18.30 9.47
N GLN A 28 -11.20 -17.96 10.01
CA GLN A 28 -12.44 -18.72 9.88
C GLN A 28 -13.48 -17.87 9.13
N PRO A 29 -13.63 -18.06 7.79
CA PRO A 29 -14.57 -17.28 7.00
C PRO A 29 -16.00 -17.46 7.49
N ASP A 30 -16.72 -16.36 7.65
CA ASP A 30 -18.16 -16.38 7.86
C ASP A 30 -18.86 -16.05 6.53
N PRO A 31 -19.54 -16.99 5.89
CA PRO A 31 -20.20 -16.77 4.61
C PRO A 31 -21.35 -15.75 4.68
N MET A 32 -21.80 -15.38 5.87
CA MET A 32 -22.80 -14.34 6.10
C MET A 32 -22.21 -12.94 6.13
N LEU A 33 -20.90 -12.82 6.36
CA LEU A 33 -20.18 -11.56 6.41
C LEU A 33 -19.45 -11.32 5.09
N GLN A 34 -20.09 -10.60 4.19
CA GLN A 34 -19.53 -10.24 2.89
C GLN A 34 -19.25 -8.75 2.84
N SER A 35 -18.22 -8.36 2.11
CA SER A 35 -17.92 -6.97 1.83
C SER A 35 -19.11 -6.32 1.11
N SER A 36 -19.73 -5.34 1.76
CA SER A 36 -20.76 -4.48 1.18
C SER A 36 -20.27 -3.04 1.15
N TRP A 37 -20.83 -2.22 0.28
CA TRP A 37 -20.54 -0.78 0.25
C TRP A 37 -20.75 -0.14 1.63
N GLU A 38 -21.88 -0.42 2.26
CA GLU A 38 -22.26 0.15 3.55
C GLU A 38 -21.26 -0.23 4.64
N HIS A 39 -20.89 -1.51 4.70
CA HIS A 39 -19.96 -2.03 5.69
C HIS A 39 -18.56 -1.43 5.51
N CYS A 40 -18.00 -1.53 4.31
CA CYS A 40 -16.66 -0.99 4.02
C CYS A 40 -16.59 0.54 4.18
N ARG A 41 -17.61 1.26 3.75
CA ARG A 41 -17.74 2.70 3.99
C ARG A 41 -17.74 3.02 5.49
N ASN A 42 -18.52 2.27 6.28
CA ASN A 42 -18.60 2.49 7.73
C ASN A 42 -17.27 2.26 8.43
N ILE A 43 -16.50 1.26 8.01
CA ILE A 43 -15.13 1.04 8.51
C ILE A 43 -14.26 2.27 8.24
N VAL A 44 -14.24 2.79 7.01
CA VAL A 44 -13.45 3.96 6.65
C VAL A 44 -13.84 5.19 7.48
N LEU A 45 -15.15 5.46 7.59
CA LEU A 45 -15.63 6.62 8.34
C LEU A 45 -15.40 6.49 9.84
N THR A 46 -15.50 5.29 10.40
CA THR A 46 -15.18 5.01 11.80
C THR A 46 -13.70 5.20 12.07
N ALA A 47 -12.82 4.69 11.19
CA ALA A 47 -11.38 4.90 11.31
C ALA A 47 -11.04 6.40 11.27
N GLN A 48 -11.63 7.16 10.34
CA GLN A 48 -11.44 8.60 10.27
C GLN A 48 -11.91 9.31 11.54
N LYS A 49 -13.09 8.95 12.07
CA LYS A 49 -13.62 9.48 13.33
C LYS A 49 -12.74 9.12 14.52
N GLY A 50 -12.18 7.90 14.52
CA GLY A 50 -11.26 7.40 15.54
C GLY A 50 -9.88 8.06 15.53
N GLY A 51 -9.55 8.87 14.53
CA GLY A 51 -8.30 9.62 14.51
C GLY A 51 -7.16 8.95 13.77
N PHE A 52 -7.41 7.87 13.02
CA PHE A 52 -6.39 7.24 12.20
C PHE A 52 -5.87 8.18 11.10
N ASP A 53 -4.56 8.12 10.83
CA ASP A 53 -3.90 8.97 9.84
C ASP A 53 -4.12 8.48 8.42
N ASN A 54 -4.20 7.15 8.24
CA ASN A 54 -4.50 6.56 6.95
C ASN A 54 -5.23 5.21 7.09
N ILE A 55 -5.78 4.73 5.98
CA ILE A 55 -6.40 3.41 5.89
C ILE A 55 -5.94 2.70 4.63
N LEU A 56 -5.48 1.45 4.78
CA LEU A 56 -5.12 0.59 3.66
C LEU A 56 -6.38 -0.04 3.05
N LEU A 57 -6.57 0.21 1.76
CA LEU A 57 -7.58 -0.43 0.93
C LEU A 57 -6.91 -1.59 0.19
N PRO A 58 -7.14 -2.86 0.57
CA PRO A 58 -6.49 -4.01 -0.04
C PRO A 58 -7.02 -4.27 -1.46
N SER A 59 -6.23 -4.98 -2.27
CA SER A 59 -6.62 -5.40 -3.61
C SER A 59 -6.28 -6.86 -3.84
N GLY A 60 -7.21 -7.57 -4.48
CA GLY A 60 -7.06 -8.95 -4.91
C GLY A 60 -8.23 -9.37 -5.79
N TYR A 61 -7.96 -10.19 -6.82
CA TYR A 61 -8.99 -10.60 -7.77
C TYR A 61 -10.11 -11.42 -7.14
N GLN A 62 -9.76 -12.26 -6.15
CA GLN A 62 -10.71 -13.12 -5.43
C GLN A 62 -11.34 -12.41 -4.21
N LEU A 63 -11.05 -11.14 -4.04
CA LEU A 63 -11.58 -10.36 -2.93
C LEU A 63 -12.84 -9.61 -3.36
N GLY A 64 -13.70 -9.26 -2.42
CA GLY A 64 -15.03 -8.74 -2.67
C GLY A 64 -15.11 -7.54 -3.60
N MET A 65 -14.93 -6.32 -3.09
CA MET A 65 -15.04 -5.12 -3.91
C MET A 65 -13.76 -4.77 -4.66
N ASP A 66 -13.91 -4.27 -5.90
CA ASP A 66 -12.82 -3.63 -6.62
C ASP A 66 -12.30 -2.40 -5.87
N THR A 67 -11.01 -2.44 -5.57
CA THR A 67 -10.35 -1.43 -4.72
C THR A 67 -10.32 -0.05 -5.38
N THR A 68 -10.14 0.02 -6.69
CA THR A 68 -10.10 1.28 -7.45
C THR A 68 -11.45 1.96 -7.46
N ILE A 69 -12.50 1.18 -7.72
CA ILE A 69 -13.87 1.68 -7.73
C ILE A 69 -14.28 2.14 -6.33
N PHE A 70 -13.97 1.34 -5.31
CA PHE A 70 -14.26 1.72 -3.93
C PHE A 70 -13.48 2.97 -3.51
N ALA A 71 -12.18 3.06 -3.82
CA ALA A 71 -11.37 4.24 -3.48
C ALA A 71 -11.93 5.53 -4.10
N ALA A 72 -12.38 5.47 -5.36
CA ALA A 72 -13.02 6.60 -6.02
C ALA A 72 -14.36 6.98 -5.38
N ALA A 73 -15.18 5.99 -5.03
CA ALA A 73 -16.49 6.20 -4.41
C ALA A 73 -16.41 6.76 -2.99
N ILE A 74 -15.42 6.32 -2.20
CA ILE A 74 -15.24 6.76 -0.80
C ILE A 74 -14.51 8.09 -0.66
N ALA A 75 -13.70 8.46 -1.65
CA ALA A 75 -12.85 9.65 -1.60
C ALA A 75 -13.60 10.95 -1.22
N PRO A 76 -14.82 11.23 -1.73
CA PRO A 76 -15.58 12.43 -1.33
C PRO A 76 -16.03 12.45 0.14
N TYR A 77 -16.01 11.31 0.82
CA TYR A 77 -16.41 11.19 2.24
C TYR A 77 -15.22 11.29 3.20
N VAL A 78 -13.99 11.36 2.66
CA VAL A 78 -12.76 11.41 3.45
C VAL A 78 -12.20 12.83 3.41
N ASP A 79 -12.20 13.51 4.57
CA ASP A 79 -11.82 14.93 4.68
C ASP A 79 -10.41 15.16 5.24
N ARG A 80 -9.88 14.24 6.08
CA ARG A 80 -8.56 14.39 6.73
C ARG A 80 -7.66 13.15 6.62
N MET A 81 -8.23 11.97 6.59
CA MET A 81 -7.47 10.72 6.55
C MET A 81 -6.90 10.48 5.14
N ARG A 82 -5.72 9.86 5.05
CA ARG A 82 -5.13 9.43 3.78
C ARG A 82 -5.69 8.07 3.37
N LEU A 83 -5.93 7.86 2.09
CA LEU A 83 -6.16 6.53 1.55
C LEU A 83 -4.82 5.94 1.09
N LEU A 84 -4.48 4.76 1.59
CA LEU A 84 -3.40 3.92 1.09
C LEU A 84 -4.03 2.91 0.12
N TRP A 85 -4.11 3.30 -1.15
CA TRP A 85 -4.76 2.54 -2.21
C TRP A 85 -3.84 1.45 -2.75
N ALA A 86 -4.26 0.19 -2.66
CA ALA A 86 -3.49 -0.94 -3.18
C ALA A 86 -3.72 -1.12 -4.68
N VAL A 87 -2.62 -1.25 -5.43
CA VAL A 87 -2.59 -1.38 -6.88
C VAL A 87 -1.69 -2.54 -7.25
N ARG A 88 -2.20 -3.45 -8.06
CA ARG A 88 -1.43 -4.57 -8.61
C ARG A 88 -0.79 -4.16 -9.92
N VAL A 89 0.54 -4.31 -10.01
CA VAL A 89 1.28 -3.99 -11.23
C VAL A 89 0.92 -4.98 -12.34
N GLY A 90 0.53 -4.44 -13.49
CA GLY A 90 0.14 -5.20 -14.68
C GLY A 90 -1.37 -5.26 -14.93
N GLU A 91 -2.23 -4.96 -13.95
CA GLU A 91 -3.67 -4.80 -14.18
C GLU A 91 -3.96 -3.57 -15.04
N ASP A 92 -3.21 -2.50 -14.82
CA ASP A 92 -3.28 -1.29 -15.61
C ASP A 92 -2.01 -1.03 -16.41
N TRP A 93 -2.19 -0.48 -17.62
CA TRP A 93 -1.09 0.11 -18.36
C TRP A 93 -0.51 1.32 -17.61
N PRO A 94 0.82 1.43 -17.40
CA PRO A 94 1.39 2.44 -16.49
C PRO A 94 0.96 3.89 -16.76
N PRO A 95 0.85 4.39 -18.00
CA PRO A 95 0.30 5.71 -18.28
C PRO A 95 -1.14 5.90 -17.79
N GLN A 96 -1.98 4.88 -17.94
CA GLN A 96 -3.36 4.93 -17.47
C GLN A 96 -3.41 4.90 -15.93
N LEU A 97 -2.54 4.12 -15.31
CA LEU A 97 -2.41 4.10 -13.85
C LEU A 97 -1.94 5.47 -13.31
N ALA A 98 -0.96 6.11 -13.95
CA ALA A 98 -0.53 7.46 -13.60
C ALA A 98 -1.69 8.47 -13.66
N ARG A 99 -2.52 8.39 -14.71
CA ARG A 99 -3.71 9.23 -14.84
C ARG A 99 -4.73 8.97 -13.72
N ARG A 100 -4.97 7.71 -13.34
CA ARG A 100 -5.86 7.34 -12.23
C ARG A 100 -5.34 7.87 -10.90
N ILE A 101 -4.04 7.70 -10.62
CA ILE A 101 -3.37 8.23 -9.42
C ILE A 101 -3.56 9.74 -9.34
N ALA A 102 -3.25 10.47 -10.41
CA ALA A 102 -3.40 11.93 -10.41
C ALA A 102 -4.85 12.37 -10.18
N THR A 103 -5.82 11.66 -10.75
CA THR A 103 -7.25 11.95 -10.57
C THR A 103 -7.69 11.72 -9.14
N LEU A 104 -7.36 10.55 -8.58
CA LEU A 104 -7.76 10.20 -7.21
C LEU A 104 -7.08 11.10 -6.18
N ASP A 105 -5.80 11.44 -6.39
CA ASP A 105 -5.07 12.38 -5.54
C ASP A 105 -5.72 13.77 -5.52
N ARG A 106 -6.23 14.23 -6.67
CA ARG A 106 -6.99 15.49 -6.76
C ARG A 106 -8.30 15.45 -6.00
N ILE A 107 -9.07 14.37 -6.14
CA ILE A 107 -10.34 14.19 -5.41
C ILE A 107 -10.06 14.18 -3.90
N LEU A 108 -8.98 13.55 -3.48
CA LEU A 108 -8.56 13.48 -2.08
C LEU A 108 -7.84 14.73 -1.57
N GLY A 109 -7.60 15.74 -2.42
CA GLY A 109 -6.85 16.94 -2.01
C GLY A 109 -5.42 16.66 -1.54
N GLY A 110 -4.72 15.72 -2.20
CA GLY A 110 -3.35 15.34 -1.89
C GLY A 110 -3.18 14.30 -0.77
N ARG A 111 -4.26 13.68 -0.34
CA ARG A 111 -4.25 12.65 0.71
C ARG A 111 -4.23 11.22 0.16
N LEU A 112 -3.47 10.98 -0.90
CA LEU A 112 -3.26 9.67 -1.48
C LEU A 112 -1.88 9.11 -1.15
N ALA A 113 -1.82 7.81 -0.90
CA ALA A 113 -0.62 6.99 -0.97
C ALA A 113 -0.96 5.71 -1.75
N VAL A 114 0.02 5.11 -2.40
CA VAL A 114 -0.20 3.94 -3.25
C VAL A 114 0.58 2.75 -2.71
N ASN A 115 -0.12 1.66 -2.39
CA ASN A 115 0.49 0.40 -2.01
C ASN A 115 0.66 -0.48 -3.25
N ILE A 116 1.87 -0.60 -3.74
CA ILE A 116 2.21 -1.39 -4.92
C ILE A 116 2.22 -2.87 -4.56
N ILE A 117 1.44 -3.67 -5.27
CA ILE A 117 1.39 -5.12 -5.12
C ILE A 117 2.09 -5.76 -6.32
N SER A 118 3.06 -6.63 -6.02
CA SER A 118 3.73 -7.49 -6.99
C SER A 118 3.29 -8.94 -6.76
N SER A 119 2.28 -9.38 -7.48
CA SER A 119 1.76 -10.75 -7.44
C SER A 119 1.27 -11.16 -8.82
N ASP A 120 0.85 -12.40 -8.95
CA ASP A 120 0.30 -12.91 -10.19
C ASP A 120 -0.97 -12.16 -10.58
N LEU A 121 -1.17 -12.01 -11.88
CA LEU A 121 -2.41 -11.51 -12.45
C LEU A 121 -3.39 -12.67 -12.64
N PRO A 122 -4.69 -12.41 -12.64
CA PRO A 122 -5.69 -13.43 -12.92
C PRO A 122 -5.39 -14.13 -14.26
N GLY A 123 -5.21 -15.45 -14.20
CA GLY A 123 -4.90 -16.26 -15.39
C GLY A 123 -3.47 -16.15 -15.92
N GLN A 124 -2.58 -15.38 -15.27
CA GLN A 124 -1.18 -15.25 -15.66
C GLN A 124 -0.28 -15.39 -14.44
N SER A 125 0.72 -16.25 -14.52
CA SER A 125 1.78 -16.39 -13.52
C SER A 125 3.12 -15.96 -14.09
N LEU A 126 3.88 -15.19 -13.32
CA LEU A 126 5.26 -14.84 -13.59
C LEU A 126 6.15 -15.29 -12.45
N GLU A 127 7.33 -15.79 -12.81
CA GLU A 127 8.37 -16.07 -11.83
C GLU A 127 8.69 -14.81 -10.99
N SER A 128 9.20 -15.07 -9.80
CA SER A 128 9.41 -14.02 -8.78
C SER A 128 10.29 -12.87 -9.28
N GLU A 129 11.43 -13.19 -9.92
CA GLU A 129 12.39 -12.18 -10.36
C GLU A 129 11.85 -11.26 -11.46
N PRO A 130 11.33 -11.77 -12.61
CA PRO A 130 10.76 -10.90 -13.64
C PRO A 130 9.54 -10.13 -13.13
N ARG A 131 8.76 -10.69 -12.23
CA ARG A 131 7.62 -9.99 -11.63
C ARG A 131 8.06 -8.77 -10.80
N TYR A 132 9.11 -8.89 -10.00
CA TYR A 132 9.66 -7.75 -9.27
C TYR A 132 10.38 -6.75 -10.19
N ALA A 133 11.07 -7.20 -11.23
CA ALA A 133 11.67 -6.33 -12.24
C ALA A 133 10.60 -5.46 -12.92
N ARG A 134 9.48 -6.07 -13.38
CA ARG A 134 8.33 -5.34 -13.89
C ARG A 134 7.78 -4.31 -12.90
N THR A 135 7.74 -4.67 -11.63
CA THR A 135 7.26 -3.76 -10.58
C THR A 135 8.16 -2.56 -10.40
N VAL A 136 9.48 -2.75 -10.45
CA VAL A 136 10.45 -1.65 -10.38
C VAL A 136 10.31 -0.71 -11.57
N GLU A 137 10.19 -1.25 -12.79
CA GLU A 137 9.94 -0.44 -13.99
C GLU A 137 8.67 0.39 -13.85
N ALA A 138 7.57 -0.22 -13.46
CA ALA A 138 6.30 0.47 -13.26
C ALA A 138 6.41 1.60 -12.22
N MET A 139 7.05 1.36 -11.07
CA MET A 139 7.24 2.40 -10.06
C MET A 139 8.09 3.58 -10.58
N LYS A 140 9.14 3.32 -11.35
CA LYS A 140 9.97 4.36 -11.98
C LYS A 140 9.16 5.18 -12.99
N ILE A 141 8.42 4.51 -13.87
CA ILE A 141 7.52 5.15 -14.85
C ILE A 141 6.51 6.06 -14.14
N LEU A 142 5.85 5.56 -13.10
CA LEU A 142 4.89 6.36 -12.33
C LEU A 142 5.55 7.60 -11.71
N LYS A 143 6.75 7.47 -11.14
CA LYS A 143 7.47 8.60 -10.54
C LYS A 143 7.80 9.67 -11.58
N THR A 144 8.31 9.30 -12.74
CA THR A 144 8.62 10.23 -13.85
C THR A 144 7.35 10.92 -14.34
N MET A 145 6.33 10.17 -14.72
CA MET A 145 5.09 10.74 -15.27
C MET A 145 4.36 11.66 -14.26
N LEU A 146 4.32 11.27 -12.98
CA LEU A 146 3.63 12.05 -11.95
C LEU A 146 4.45 13.24 -11.44
N SER A 147 5.73 13.31 -11.78
CA SER A 147 6.55 14.54 -11.62
C SER A 147 6.34 15.54 -12.78
N GLY A 148 5.54 15.17 -13.78
CA GLY A 148 5.24 16.02 -14.93
C GLY A 148 6.34 16.04 -16.00
N GLU A 149 7.21 15.04 -15.99
CA GLU A 149 8.29 14.89 -16.94
C GLU A 149 7.84 14.04 -18.15
N HIS A 150 8.36 14.35 -19.33
CA HIS A 150 8.23 13.49 -20.48
C HIS A 150 8.91 12.15 -20.20
N LEU A 151 8.24 11.05 -20.53
CA LEU A 151 8.76 9.71 -20.33
C LEU A 151 9.34 9.17 -21.64
N SER A 152 10.64 8.92 -21.63
CA SER A 152 11.33 8.09 -22.61
C SER A 152 11.88 6.88 -21.86
N HIS A 153 11.22 5.75 -21.99
CA HIS A 153 11.56 4.52 -21.26
C HIS A 153 11.62 3.32 -22.18
N LYS A 154 12.74 2.65 -22.18
CA LYS A 154 12.94 1.38 -22.89
C LYS A 154 13.45 0.34 -21.92
N GLY A 155 12.54 -0.47 -21.42
CA GLY A 155 12.81 -1.52 -20.42
C GLY A 155 12.52 -2.91 -20.96
N GLU A 156 12.52 -3.86 -20.08
CA GLU A 156 12.19 -5.26 -20.39
C GLU A 156 10.67 -5.46 -20.56
N PHE A 157 9.86 -4.72 -19.78
CA PHE A 157 8.40 -4.90 -19.71
C PHE A 157 7.63 -3.77 -20.37
N TYR A 158 8.25 -2.60 -20.49
CA TYR A 158 7.60 -1.41 -21.04
C TYR A 158 8.54 -0.68 -21.99
N ASP A 159 8.01 -0.31 -23.15
CA ASP A 159 8.65 0.57 -24.14
C ASP A 159 7.69 1.73 -24.38
N LEU A 160 8.02 2.92 -23.86
CA LEU A 160 7.13 4.06 -23.76
C LEU A 160 7.84 5.36 -24.11
N GLU A 161 7.24 6.08 -25.04
CA GLU A 161 7.61 7.45 -25.39
C GLU A 161 6.34 8.30 -25.30
N ILE A 162 6.15 9.03 -24.17
CA ILE A 162 4.85 9.68 -23.91
C ILE A 162 4.98 10.88 -22.97
N ASP A 163 4.16 11.89 -23.19
CA ASP A 163 3.99 13.01 -22.28
C ASP A 163 3.23 12.61 -21.01
N PRO A 164 3.47 13.29 -19.89
CA PRO A 164 2.77 13.02 -18.64
C PRO A 164 1.27 13.33 -18.74
N PRO A 165 0.44 12.78 -17.84
CA PRO A 165 -0.97 13.13 -17.77
C PRO A 165 -1.17 14.66 -17.65
N ARG A 166 -2.17 15.21 -18.34
CA ARG A 166 -2.51 16.65 -18.23
C ARG A 166 -2.89 17.03 -16.79
N MET A 167 -3.59 16.13 -16.10
CA MET A 167 -3.92 16.31 -14.68
C MET A 167 -2.71 15.95 -13.84
N LYS A 168 -2.25 16.91 -13.04
CA LYS A 168 -1.17 16.72 -12.06
C LYS A 168 -1.75 16.37 -10.68
N THR A 169 -1.01 15.64 -9.89
CA THR A 169 -1.29 15.47 -8.46
C THR A 169 -1.31 16.83 -7.73
N MET A 170 -1.80 16.87 -6.52
CA MET A 170 -1.84 18.10 -5.73
C MET A 170 -0.44 18.66 -5.45
N SER A 171 0.52 17.79 -5.20
CA SER A 171 1.91 18.16 -4.92
C SER A 171 2.76 18.38 -6.19
N GLY A 172 2.26 17.99 -7.37
CA GLY A 172 3.06 17.92 -8.60
C GLY A 172 4.12 16.81 -8.58
N LYS A 173 4.03 15.85 -7.65
CA LYS A 173 4.94 14.71 -7.49
C LYS A 173 4.15 13.42 -7.36
N CYS A 174 4.81 12.30 -7.56
CA CYS A 174 4.22 10.99 -7.27
C CYS A 174 3.84 10.91 -5.79
N PRO A 175 2.61 10.49 -5.45
CA PRO A 175 2.27 10.14 -4.09
C PRO A 175 3.22 9.06 -3.55
N PRO A 176 3.42 8.96 -2.22
CA PRO A 176 4.31 7.96 -1.66
C PRO A 176 3.95 6.55 -2.11
N LEU A 177 4.93 5.81 -2.62
CA LEU A 177 4.79 4.42 -3.03
C LEU A 177 5.22 3.51 -1.87
N TYR A 178 4.28 2.73 -1.37
CA TYR A 178 4.48 1.69 -0.37
C TYR A 178 4.71 0.36 -1.08
N PHE A 179 5.59 -0.45 -0.54
CA PHE A 179 5.86 -1.77 -1.08
C PHE A 179 6.38 -2.70 0.02
N GLY A 180 5.98 -3.96 -0.02
CA GLY A 180 6.40 -4.97 0.94
C GLY A 180 6.75 -6.30 0.26
N GLY A 181 7.53 -7.12 0.95
CA GLY A 181 7.90 -8.45 0.52
C GLY A 181 9.15 -8.94 1.23
N LEU A 182 9.22 -10.22 1.55
CA LEU A 182 10.28 -10.79 2.38
C LEU A 182 11.44 -11.40 1.56
N SER A 183 11.17 -11.80 0.30
CA SER A 183 12.21 -12.39 -0.54
C SER A 183 13.34 -11.41 -0.85
N PRO A 184 14.56 -11.89 -1.13
CA PRO A 184 15.67 -11.01 -1.52
C PRO A 184 15.31 -10.10 -2.70
N ALA A 185 14.66 -10.63 -3.73
CA ALA A 185 14.24 -9.87 -4.91
C ALA A 185 13.21 -8.77 -4.56
N ALA A 186 12.24 -9.07 -3.66
CA ALA A 186 11.29 -8.06 -3.17
C ALA A 186 12.00 -6.94 -2.40
N ARG A 187 12.97 -7.27 -1.56
CA ARG A 187 13.76 -6.28 -0.80
C ARG A 187 14.59 -5.38 -1.71
N GLU A 188 15.19 -5.95 -2.78
CA GLU A 188 15.90 -5.16 -3.78
C GLU A 188 14.95 -4.21 -4.51
N ALA A 189 13.80 -4.70 -4.97
CA ALA A 189 12.79 -3.88 -5.63
C ALA A 189 12.31 -2.71 -4.73
N ALA A 190 12.04 -3.00 -3.45
CA ALA A 190 11.65 -1.97 -2.48
C ALA A 190 12.75 -0.93 -2.28
N ALA A 191 14.00 -1.36 -2.08
CA ALA A 191 15.14 -0.46 -1.89
C ALA A 191 15.40 0.42 -3.11
N GLU A 192 15.10 -0.08 -4.31
CA GLU A 192 15.32 0.62 -5.57
C GLU A 192 14.24 1.65 -5.86
N ALA A 193 12.97 1.35 -5.61
CA ALA A 193 11.89 2.18 -6.14
C ALA A 193 10.81 2.62 -5.12
N ALA A 194 10.64 1.94 -3.98
CA ALA A 194 9.64 2.33 -3.00
C ALA A 194 10.05 3.52 -2.13
N ASP A 195 9.09 4.18 -1.49
CA ASP A 195 9.33 5.24 -0.52
C ASP A 195 9.11 4.76 0.92
N VAL A 196 8.20 3.79 1.08
CA VAL A 196 7.91 3.14 2.36
C VAL A 196 7.98 1.62 2.19
N TYR A 197 8.75 0.96 3.03
CA TYR A 197 8.80 -0.50 3.09
C TYR A 197 7.84 -1.02 4.17
N LEU A 198 6.84 -1.80 3.73
CA LEU A 198 5.86 -2.43 4.63
C LEU A 198 6.35 -3.79 5.11
N MET A 199 6.32 -4.00 6.42
CA MET A 199 6.75 -5.24 7.07
C MET A 199 5.57 -6.01 7.65
N TRP A 200 5.66 -7.34 7.60
CA TRP A 200 4.78 -8.24 8.32
C TRP A 200 5.18 -8.32 9.80
N PRO A 201 4.27 -8.70 10.69
CA PRO A 201 4.58 -8.92 12.10
C PRO A 201 5.63 -10.01 12.26
N ASP A 202 6.61 -9.74 13.11
CA ASP A 202 7.62 -10.70 13.53
C ASP A 202 8.17 -10.26 14.92
N THR A 203 9.10 -11.04 15.48
CA THR A 203 9.78 -10.67 16.72
C THR A 203 10.57 -9.37 16.56
N MET A 204 10.76 -8.63 17.64
CA MET A 204 11.46 -7.35 17.66
C MET A 204 12.87 -7.44 17.05
N ASP A 205 13.57 -8.54 17.30
CA ASP A 205 14.92 -8.74 16.78
C ASP A 205 14.92 -8.92 15.26
N LYS A 206 14.03 -9.75 14.73
CA LYS A 206 13.88 -9.93 13.29
C LYS A 206 13.43 -8.64 12.59
N VAL A 207 12.52 -7.88 13.20
CA VAL A 207 12.12 -6.56 12.66
C VAL A 207 13.31 -5.61 12.62
N ARG A 208 14.14 -5.60 13.67
CA ARG A 208 15.37 -4.79 13.72
C ARG A 208 16.33 -5.16 12.60
N ASP A 209 16.53 -6.47 12.38
CA ASP A 209 17.41 -6.98 11.32
C ASP A 209 16.89 -6.59 9.93
N VAL A 210 15.60 -6.72 9.68
CA VAL A 210 14.97 -6.30 8.41
C VAL A 210 15.13 -4.79 8.20
N VAL A 211 14.91 -3.98 9.21
CA VAL A 211 15.09 -2.52 9.11
C VAL A 211 16.55 -2.17 8.80
N ALA A 212 17.51 -2.84 9.45
CA ALA A 212 18.95 -2.62 9.21
C ALA A 212 19.33 -3.02 7.77
N ASP A 213 18.91 -4.20 7.30
CA ASP A 213 19.13 -4.67 5.94
C ASP A 213 18.54 -3.69 4.91
N MET A 214 17.30 -3.28 5.07
CA MET A 214 16.64 -2.39 4.12
C MET A 214 17.25 -0.98 4.10
N ARG A 215 17.69 -0.47 5.24
CA ARG A 215 18.44 0.79 5.31
C ARG A 215 19.77 0.69 4.54
N ALA A 216 20.50 -0.41 4.70
CA ALA A 216 21.76 -0.64 4.00
C ALA A 216 21.56 -0.74 2.48
N ARG A 217 20.54 -1.48 2.02
CA ARG A 217 20.18 -1.59 0.58
C ARG A 217 19.81 -0.25 -0.03
N ALA A 218 18.98 0.52 0.64
CA ALA A 218 18.58 1.85 0.19
C ALA A 218 19.78 2.82 0.15
N ALA A 219 20.63 2.80 1.18
CA ALA A 219 21.82 3.64 1.25
C ALA A 219 22.82 3.37 0.10
N LYS A 220 23.01 2.11 -0.32
CA LYS A 220 23.82 1.75 -1.50
C LYS A 220 23.31 2.40 -2.80
N ARG A 221 22.02 2.80 -2.84
CA ARG A 221 21.37 3.47 -3.96
C ARG A 221 21.19 4.99 -3.76
N GLY A 222 21.83 5.55 -2.72
CA GLY A 222 21.68 6.97 -2.36
C GLY A 222 20.25 7.33 -1.88
N ARG A 223 19.45 6.34 -1.44
CA ARG A 223 18.05 6.53 -1.05
C ARG A 223 17.85 6.33 0.45
N LYS A 224 16.74 6.87 0.94
CA LYS A 224 16.23 6.63 2.29
C LYS A 224 14.83 6.02 2.19
N LEU A 225 14.53 5.04 3.04
CA LEU A 225 13.22 4.43 3.17
C LEU A 225 12.58 4.83 4.49
N LYS A 226 11.27 5.06 4.46
CA LYS A 226 10.41 4.97 5.63
C LYS A 226 9.99 3.52 5.83
N PHE A 227 9.50 3.21 7.02
CA PHE A 227 9.09 1.85 7.38
C PHE A 227 7.66 1.87 7.90
N GLY A 228 6.84 0.92 7.45
CA GLY A 228 5.54 0.62 7.99
C GLY A 228 5.54 -0.78 8.59
N TYR A 229 4.91 -0.94 9.74
CA TYR A 229 4.77 -2.21 10.43
C TYR A 229 3.30 -2.59 10.51
N ARG A 230 2.96 -3.79 10.06
CA ARG A 230 1.61 -4.34 10.19
C ARG A 230 1.52 -5.14 11.49
N ALA A 231 0.39 -5.07 12.15
CA ALA A 231 0.10 -5.87 13.32
C ALA A 231 -1.36 -6.33 13.27
N HIS A 232 -1.62 -7.54 13.75
CA HIS A 232 -2.97 -7.96 14.10
C HIS A 232 -3.22 -7.55 15.55
N VAL A 233 -4.35 -6.88 15.79
CA VAL A 233 -4.70 -6.42 17.12
C VAL A 233 -6.02 -7.05 17.56
N ILE A 234 -6.05 -7.53 18.78
CA ILE A 234 -7.25 -8.03 19.45
C ILE A 234 -7.53 -7.07 20.60
N VAL A 235 -8.59 -6.28 20.46
CA VAL A 235 -8.96 -5.27 21.45
C VAL A 235 -10.13 -5.79 22.27
N ARG A 236 -9.93 -5.91 23.60
CA ARG A 236 -10.94 -6.24 24.59
C ARG A 236 -10.77 -5.31 25.79
N GLU A 237 -11.70 -5.32 26.72
CA GLU A 237 -11.62 -4.46 27.89
C GLU A 237 -10.45 -4.84 28.80
N THR A 238 -10.11 -6.14 28.88
CA THR A 238 -9.00 -6.65 29.66
C THR A 238 -8.04 -7.49 28.81
N GLU A 239 -6.79 -7.61 29.27
CA GLU A 239 -5.78 -8.45 28.63
C GLU A 239 -6.19 -9.93 28.66
N ASP A 240 -6.76 -10.39 29.78
CA ASP A 240 -7.20 -11.78 29.92
C ASP A 240 -8.30 -12.13 28.90
N GLU A 241 -9.25 -11.24 28.68
CA GLU A 241 -10.26 -11.41 27.64
C GLU A 241 -9.67 -11.43 26.23
N ALA A 242 -8.71 -10.54 25.95
CA ALA A 242 -8.02 -10.52 24.67
C ALA A 242 -7.24 -11.82 24.44
N ARG A 243 -6.54 -12.32 25.44
CA ARG A 243 -5.82 -13.60 25.36
C ARG A 243 -6.75 -14.80 25.21
N ALA A 244 -7.86 -14.82 25.96
CA ALA A 244 -8.86 -15.88 25.85
C ALA A 244 -9.50 -15.91 24.46
N TYR A 245 -9.74 -14.74 23.85
CA TYR A 245 -10.23 -14.64 22.48
C TYR A 245 -9.19 -15.12 21.45
N ALA A 246 -7.92 -14.76 21.62
CA ALA A 246 -6.84 -15.20 20.75
C ALA A 246 -6.60 -16.72 20.77
N ALA A 247 -7.01 -17.40 21.84
CA ALA A 247 -6.84 -18.85 22.02
C ALA A 247 -7.97 -19.68 21.38
N ARG A 248 -9.04 -19.08 20.89
CA ARG A 248 -10.18 -19.73 20.20
C ARG A 248 -9.88 -19.94 18.73
#